data_56f9c8f77964b3ceac372778bda83273
#
_entry.id   56f9c8f77964b3ceac372778bda83273
#
_cell.length_a   1.000
_cell.length_b   1.000
_cell.length_c   1.000
_cell.angle_alpha   90.00
_cell.angle_beta   90.00
_cell.angle_gamma   90.00
#
_symmetry.space_group_name_H-M   'P 1'
#
loop_
_entity.id
_entity.type
_entity.pdbx_description
1 polymer ?
#
loop_
_entity_poly.entity_id
_entity_poly.type
_entity_poly.pdbx_seq_one_letter_code
_entity_poly.pdbx_strand_id
1 'polypeptide(L)'
;MHWREQHKPTFSPDRESSYNIDMALEPRYTDEHAKAGLDFPFPAIETWQNQFPGYEILIDDPELTSVCPKTGLPDFGVLTIRYMPRERCLELKSLKEYLFSYRNLGIFQENIVNQVLEDVVKATDPVWAVVRGEFRPRGGIGTTVEARWPRPSA
;
A
#
# COMPACT_ATOMS: atom_id res chain seq x y z
N MET A 1 -55.62 24.23 -17.55
CA MET A 1 -54.33 24.09 -18.21
C MET A 1 -53.88 22.66 -18.04
N HIS A 2 -53.88 21.90 -19.16
CA HIS A 2 -53.54 20.49 -19.24
C HIS A 2 -52.00 20.34 -19.19
N TRP A 3 -51.48 19.61 -18.22
CA TRP A 3 -50.17 19.01 -18.35
C TRP A 3 -50.36 17.54 -18.68
N ARG A 4 -49.83 17.18 -19.83
CA ARG A 4 -49.98 15.90 -20.49
C ARG A 4 -49.24 14.80 -19.75
N GLU A 5 -49.96 13.70 -19.52
CA GLU A 5 -49.41 12.35 -19.47
C GLU A 5 -48.63 12.08 -20.75
N GLN A 6 -47.33 11.87 -20.68
CA GLN A 6 -46.59 11.17 -21.77
C GLN A 6 -45.27 10.64 -21.22
N HIS A 7 -45.10 9.37 -21.46
CA HIS A 7 -43.92 8.52 -21.38
C HIS A 7 -43.69 7.80 -20.06
N LYS A 8 -44.49 6.76 -19.84
CA LYS A 8 -44.04 5.60 -19.09
C LYS A 8 -43.08 4.81 -20.02
N PRO A 9 -41.86 4.54 -19.64
CA PRO A 9 -41.00 3.60 -20.38
C PRO A 9 -41.67 2.23 -20.33
N THR A 10 -42.05 1.67 -21.46
CA THR A 10 -42.44 0.28 -21.58
C THR A 10 -41.24 -0.58 -21.32
N PHE A 11 -41.21 -1.26 -20.20
CA PHE A 11 -40.22 -2.27 -19.89
C PHE A 11 -40.54 -3.48 -20.78
N SER A 12 -39.71 -3.73 -21.80
CA SER A 12 -39.78 -4.93 -22.61
C SER A 12 -39.03 -6.05 -21.85
N PRO A 13 -39.72 -7.17 -21.53
CA PRO A 13 -39.09 -8.27 -20.78
C PRO A 13 -38.14 -9.15 -21.62
N ASP A 14 -37.90 -8.84 -22.91
CA ASP A 14 -37.21 -9.71 -23.86
C ASP A 14 -35.74 -9.29 -24.13
N ARG A 15 -35.05 -8.74 -23.14
CA ARG A 15 -33.60 -8.81 -23.12
C ARG A 15 -33.17 -9.87 -22.13
N GLU A 16 -33.21 -11.13 -22.55
CA GLU A 16 -32.27 -12.10 -22.03
C GLU A 16 -30.88 -11.54 -22.30
N SER A 17 -30.39 -10.80 -21.31
CA SER A 17 -28.97 -10.50 -21.20
C SER A 17 -28.27 -11.82 -20.99
N SER A 18 -27.89 -12.46 -22.11
CA SER A 18 -26.88 -13.48 -22.10
C SER A 18 -25.59 -12.81 -21.62
N TYR A 19 -25.46 -12.61 -20.30
CA TYR A 19 -24.16 -12.49 -19.69
C TYR A 19 -23.49 -13.84 -19.95
N ASN A 20 -22.71 -13.89 -21.03
CA ASN A 20 -21.76 -14.96 -21.23
C ASN A 20 -20.87 -15.01 -20.00
N ILE A 21 -21.24 -15.86 -19.04
CA ILE A 21 -20.41 -16.28 -17.90
C ILE A 21 -19.33 -17.26 -18.41
N ASP A 22 -18.93 -17.12 -19.63
CA ASP A 22 -17.75 -17.77 -20.18
C ASP A 22 -16.56 -16.78 -20.20
N MET A 23 -16.44 -16.02 -19.12
CA MET A 23 -15.15 -15.47 -18.75
C MET A 23 -14.37 -16.67 -18.17
N ALA A 24 -13.72 -17.41 -19.08
CA ALA A 24 -12.66 -18.31 -18.73
C ALA A 24 -11.84 -17.65 -17.60
N LEU A 25 -11.68 -18.35 -16.49
CA LEU A 25 -10.98 -17.91 -15.30
C LEU A 25 -9.48 -17.78 -15.59
N GLU A 26 -9.11 -16.91 -16.53
CA GLU A 26 -7.75 -16.42 -16.61
C GLU A 26 -7.46 -15.78 -15.24
N PRO A 27 -6.39 -16.19 -14.57
CA PRO A 27 -6.05 -15.65 -13.28
C PRO A 27 -5.95 -14.12 -13.42
N ARG A 28 -6.81 -13.40 -12.71
CA ARG A 28 -6.87 -11.92 -12.78
C ARG A 28 -5.56 -11.29 -12.35
N TYR A 29 -4.75 -12.02 -11.58
CA TYR A 29 -3.44 -11.63 -11.09
C TYR A 29 -2.43 -12.72 -11.41
N THR A 30 -1.24 -12.32 -11.84
CA THR A 30 -0.12 -13.18 -12.17
C THR A 30 1.02 -12.99 -11.18
N ASP A 31 2.01 -13.88 -11.22
CA ASP A 31 3.26 -13.73 -10.42
C ASP A 31 4.00 -12.43 -10.74
N GLU A 32 3.88 -11.92 -11.97
CA GLU A 32 4.46 -10.62 -12.34
C GLU A 32 3.82 -9.48 -11.56
N HIS A 33 2.49 -9.47 -11.43
CA HIS A 33 1.81 -8.49 -10.59
C HIS A 33 2.21 -8.63 -9.12
N ALA A 34 2.36 -9.88 -8.63
CA ALA A 34 2.74 -10.13 -7.24
C ALA A 34 4.15 -9.62 -6.90
N LYS A 35 5.05 -9.58 -7.88
CA LYS A 35 6.44 -9.11 -7.74
C LYS A 35 6.65 -7.67 -8.19
N ALA A 36 5.63 -7.03 -8.78
CA ALA A 36 5.75 -5.67 -9.29
C ALA A 36 6.30 -4.71 -8.24
N GLY A 37 7.28 -3.90 -8.63
CA GLY A 37 7.88 -2.87 -7.80
C GLY A 37 8.92 -3.33 -6.77
N LEU A 38 9.10 -4.65 -6.57
CA LEU A 38 10.08 -5.16 -5.59
C LEU A 38 11.53 -5.02 -6.05
N ASP A 39 11.78 -4.86 -7.35
CA ASP A 39 13.09 -4.64 -7.95
C ASP A 39 13.41 -3.15 -8.19
N PHE A 40 12.53 -2.25 -7.73
CA PHE A 40 12.73 -0.82 -7.89
C PHE A 40 13.98 -0.35 -7.12
N PRO A 41 14.86 0.47 -7.73
CA PRO A 41 16.05 0.98 -7.06
C PRO A 41 15.72 2.15 -6.13
N PHE A 42 15.23 1.82 -4.93
CA PHE A 42 14.87 2.83 -3.94
C PHE A 42 16.06 3.69 -3.52
N PRO A 43 15.85 5.00 -3.27
CA PRO A 43 16.86 5.84 -2.63
C PRO A 43 17.29 5.26 -1.28
N ALA A 44 18.57 5.41 -0.94
CA ALA A 44 19.07 4.96 0.35
C ALA A 44 18.45 5.78 1.49
N ILE A 45 18.05 5.09 2.55
CA ILE A 45 17.65 5.75 3.80
C ILE A 45 18.90 6.03 4.61
N GLU A 46 19.18 7.30 4.88
CA GLU A 46 20.27 7.74 5.73
C GLU A 46 19.94 7.60 7.20
N THR A 47 20.96 7.59 8.05
CA THR A 47 20.83 7.45 9.50
C THR A 47 21.81 8.36 10.23
N TRP A 48 21.49 8.66 11.50
CA TRP A 48 22.38 9.36 12.40
C TRP A 48 22.56 8.56 13.69
N GLN A 49 23.66 8.81 14.42
CA GLN A 49 24.01 8.04 15.61
C GLN A 49 23.10 8.35 16.77
N ASN A 50 22.42 7.31 17.31
CA ASN A 50 21.58 7.41 18.48
C ASN A 50 22.42 7.73 19.74
N GLN A 51 21.96 8.66 20.57
CA GLN A 51 22.65 9.10 21.79
C GLN A 51 22.08 8.48 23.07
N PHE A 52 20.86 7.92 23.02
CA PHE A 52 20.14 7.43 24.19
C PHE A 52 19.53 6.04 23.95
N PRO A 53 19.65 5.09 24.87
CA PRO A 53 18.97 3.80 24.75
C PRO A 53 17.55 3.82 25.29
N GLY A 54 16.74 2.84 24.88
CA GLY A 54 15.52 2.46 25.59
C GLY A 54 14.30 3.35 25.35
N TYR A 55 14.20 3.98 24.20
CA TYR A 55 13.01 4.74 23.76
C TYR A 55 12.52 4.27 22.40
N GLU A 56 11.31 4.66 22.07
CA GLU A 56 10.67 4.33 20.80
C GLU A 56 10.51 5.59 19.95
N ILE A 57 10.61 5.41 18.63
CA ILE A 57 10.31 6.44 17.64
C ILE A 57 9.07 5.99 16.86
N LEU A 58 8.11 6.89 16.74
CA LEU A 58 6.92 6.76 15.91
C LEU A 58 6.98 7.81 14.79
N ILE A 59 6.86 7.35 13.56
CA ILE A 59 6.84 8.22 12.36
C ILE A 59 5.58 7.89 11.57
N ASP A 60 4.77 8.89 11.28
CA ASP A 60 3.59 8.76 10.45
C ASP A 60 3.79 9.48 9.11
N ASP A 61 3.49 8.78 8.02
CA ASP A 61 3.31 9.35 6.68
C ASP A 61 1.83 9.26 6.27
N PRO A 62 1.05 10.34 6.45
CA PRO A 62 -0.36 10.35 6.08
C PRO A 62 -0.60 10.52 4.57
N GLU A 63 0.44 10.73 3.80
CA GLU A 63 0.38 11.03 2.37
C GLU A 63 0.93 9.90 1.49
N LEU A 64 1.12 8.70 2.05
CA LEU A 64 1.59 7.55 1.28
C LEU A 64 0.69 7.33 0.07
N THR A 65 1.30 7.30 -1.09
CA THR A 65 0.62 7.06 -2.37
C THR A 65 1.41 6.04 -3.17
N SER A 66 0.71 5.13 -3.85
CA SER A 66 1.29 4.19 -4.80
C SER A 66 0.32 3.94 -5.95
N VAL A 67 0.64 3.03 -6.85
CA VAL A 67 -0.20 2.66 -7.97
C VAL A 67 -0.51 1.17 -7.90
N CYS A 68 -1.76 0.80 -8.09
CA CYS A 68 -2.12 -0.61 -8.21
C CYS A 68 -1.49 -1.20 -9.50
N PRO A 69 -0.65 -2.24 -9.42
CA PRO A 69 0.07 -2.77 -10.58
C PRO A 69 -0.86 -3.38 -11.62
N LYS A 70 -2.09 -3.73 -11.24
CA LYS A 70 -3.09 -4.31 -12.15
C LYS A 70 -3.93 -3.26 -12.86
N THR A 71 -4.41 -2.25 -12.13
CA THR A 71 -5.39 -1.30 -12.65
C THR A 71 -4.79 0.03 -13.09
N GLY A 72 -3.56 0.34 -12.66
CA GLY A 72 -2.94 1.65 -12.85
C GLY A 72 -3.59 2.78 -12.04
N LEU A 73 -4.55 2.47 -11.17
CA LEU A 73 -5.20 3.46 -10.33
C LEU A 73 -4.36 3.75 -9.07
N PRO A 74 -4.39 5.00 -8.57
CA PRO A 74 -3.66 5.37 -7.38
C PRO A 74 -4.25 4.72 -6.13
N ASP A 75 -3.36 4.31 -5.23
CA ASP A 75 -3.64 3.90 -3.87
C ASP A 75 -3.19 4.96 -2.89
N PHE A 76 -4.00 5.22 -1.88
CA PHE A 76 -3.70 6.19 -0.82
C PHE A 76 -3.78 5.50 0.54
N GLY A 77 -2.90 5.89 1.44
CA GLY A 77 -2.90 5.33 2.78
C GLY A 77 -2.13 6.19 3.78
N VAL A 78 -2.16 5.73 5.01
CA VAL A 78 -1.29 6.21 6.10
C VAL A 78 -0.28 5.11 6.38
N LEU A 79 1.00 5.44 6.38
CA LEU A 79 2.06 4.53 6.79
C LEU A 79 2.59 4.96 8.15
N THR A 80 2.62 4.04 9.10
CA THR A 80 3.21 4.24 10.42
C THR A 80 4.44 3.36 10.57
N ILE A 81 5.57 3.95 10.91
CA ILE A 81 6.83 3.26 11.24
C ILE A 81 7.07 3.47 12.74
N ARG A 82 7.12 2.38 13.50
CA ARG A 82 7.43 2.40 14.94
C ARG A 82 8.61 1.48 15.22
N TYR A 83 9.63 1.99 15.89
CA TYR A 83 10.81 1.18 16.15
C TYR A 83 11.56 1.65 17.41
N MET A 84 12.32 0.74 18.00
CA MET A 84 13.26 1.04 19.07
C MET A 84 14.67 1.07 18.48
N PRO A 85 15.30 2.24 18.36
CA PRO A 85 16.64 2.35 17.81
C PRO A 85 17.66 1.67 18.71
N ARG A 86 18.65 1.01 18.09
CA ARG A 86 19.85 0.51 18.79
C ARG A 86 20.93 1.60 18.70
N GLU A 87 21.70 1.62 17.67
CA GLU A 87 22.80 2.58 17.46
C GLU A 87 22.46 3.68 16.45
N ARG A 88 21.42 3.49 15.64
CA ARG A 88 21.10 4.35 14.51
C ARG A 88 19.63 4.76 14.53
N CYS A 89 19.40 6.05 14.28
CA CYS A 89 18.08 6.60 14.02
C CYS A 89 17.92 6.95 12.55
N LEU A 90 16.69 6.83 12.03
CA LEU A 90 16.36 7.23 10.66
C LEU A 90 16.55 8.74 10.48
N GLU A 91 17.15 9.14 9.36
CA GLU A 91 17.20 10.52 8.93
C GLU A 91 15.92 10.83 8.12
N LEU A 92 15.14 11.82 8.57
CA LEU A 92 13.78 12.02 8.07
C LEU A 92 13.70 12.59 6.65
N LYS A 93 14.71 13.35 6.19
CA LYS A 93 14.69 13.88 4.83
C LYS A 93 14.89 12.77 3.81
N SER A 94 15.87 11.90 4.00
CA SER A 94 16.10 10.74 3.13
C SER A 94 14.95 9.75 3.19
N LEU A 95 14.38 9.54 4.38
CA LEU A 95 13.17 8.72 4.53
C LEU A 95 11.99 9.28 3.73
N LYS A 96 11.79 10.61 3.77
CA LYS A 96 10.75 11.26 2.95
C LYS A 96 10.99 11.03 1.45
N GLU A 97 12.23 11.16 0.98
CA GLU A 97 12.57 10.93 -0.43
C GLU A 97 12.33 9.46 -0.82
N TYR A 98 12.68 8.52 0.07
CA TYR A 98 12.41 7.10 -0.08
C TYR A 98 10.90 6.81 -0.17
N LEU A 99 10.09 7.31 0.75
CA LEU A 99 8.63 7.12 0.73
C LEU A 99 7.97 7.79 -0.47
N PHE A 100 8.47 8.95 -0.88
CA PHE A 100 7.97 9.65 -2.07
C PHE A 100 8.18 8.85 -3.36
N SER A 101 9.18 7.99 -3.43
CA SER A 101 9.45 7.16 -4.62
C SER A 101 8.35 6.14 -4.92
N TYR A 102 7.52 5.80 -3.94
CA TYR A 102 6.36 4.94 -4.14
C TYR A 102 5.22 5.58 -4.95
N ARG A 103 5.18 6.92 -5.05
CA ARG A 103 4.03 7.66 -5.60
C ARG A 103 3.57 7.21 -6.97
N ASN A 104 4.49 6.87 -7.85
CA ASN A 104 4.21 6.41 -9.22
C ASN A 104 4.59 4.94 -9.45
N LEU A 105 4.92 4.23 -8.37
CA LEU A 105 5.36 2.84 -8.45
C LEU A 105 4.16 1.89 -8.41
N GLY A 106 4.09 1.01 -9.41
CA GLY A 106 3.14 -0.10 -9.44
C GLY A 106 3.58 -1.18 -8.45
N ILE A 107 2.93 -1.26 -7.29
CA ILE A 107 3.27 -2.20 -6.22
C ILE A 107 2.05 -2.49 -5.36
N PHE A 108 1.90 -3.74 -4.89
CA PHE A 108 0.81 -4.09 -3.98
C PHE A 108 1.04 -3.53 -2.56
N GLN A 109 -0.05 -3.22 -1.88
CA GLN A 109 -0.07 -2.63 -0.53
C GLN A 109 0.70 -3.49 0.48
N GLU A 110 0.57 -4.81 0.39
CA GLU A 110 1.26 -5.78 1.21
C GLU A 110 2.78 -5.73 1.00
N ASN A 111 3.21 -5.56 -0.25
CA ASN A 111 4.62 -5.46 -0.59
C ASN A 111 5.24 -4.15 -0.10
N ILE A 112 4.50 -3.02 -0.18
CA ILE A 112 4.97 -1.73 0.35
C ILE A 112 5.36 -1.85 1.82
N VAL A 113 4.44 -2.36 2.65
CA VAL A 113 4.64 -2.44 4.11
C VAL A 113 5.82 -3.35 4.45
N ASN A 114 5.94 -4.48 3.75
CA ASN A 114 7.04 -5.41 3.96
C ASN A 114 8.38 -4.85 3.48
N GLN A 115 8.42 -4.20 2.30
CA GLN A 115 9.62 -3.57 1.76
C GLN A 115 10.12 -2.45 2.68
N VAL A 116 9.22 -1.57 3.14
CA VAL A 116 9.58 -0.51 4.08
C VAL A 116 10.15 -1.08 5.38
N LEU A 117 9.55 -2.16 5.92
CA LEU A 117 10.10 -2.82 7.10
C LEU A 117 11.53 -3.31 6.87
N GLU A 118 11.77 -4.00 5.77
CA GLU A 118 13.10 -4.54 5.45
C GLU A 118 14.15 -3.45 5.28
N ASP A 119 13.79 -2.37 4.58
CA ASP A 119 14.71 -1.24 4.35
C ASP A 119 14.99 -0.45 5.63
N VAL A 120 13.99 -0.25 6.49
CA VAL A 120 14.16 0.35 7.82
C VAL A 120 15.07 -0.51 8.71
N VAL A 121 14.84 -1.82 8.75
CA VAL A 121 15.67 -2.76 9.50
C VAL A 121 17.11 -2.78 8.99
N LYS A 122 17.30 -2.82 7.69
CA LYS A 122 18.61 -2.76 7.05
C LYS A 122 19.37 -1.46 7.37
N ALA A 123 18.67 -0.33 7.40
CA ALA A 123 19.27 0.97 7.68
C ALA A 123 19.64 1.15 9.15
N THR A 124 18.79 0.71 10.09
CA THR A 124 18.91 1.07 11.51
C THR A 124 19.33 -0.06 12.43
N ASP A 125 19.24 -1.32 12.02
CA ASP A 125 19.43 -2.51 12.89
C ASP A 125 18.72 -2.33 14.25
N PRO A 126 17.41 -2.18 14.27
CA PRO A 126 16.68 -1.80 15.48
C PRO A 126 16.58 -2.98 16.46
N VAL A 127 16.26 -2.70 17.73
CA VAL A 127 15.89 -3.75 18.69
C VAL A 127 14.63 -4.47 18.22
N TRP A 128 13.65 -3.71 17.76
CA TRP A 128 12.45 -4.18 17.07
C TRP A 128 11.89 -3.05 16.20
N ALA A 129 11.10 -3.43 15.22
CA ALA A 129 10.37 -2.50 14.35
C ALA A 129 9.00 -3.04 13.99
N VAL A 130 8.05 -2.13 13.78
CA VAL A 130 6.72 -2.42 13.24
C VAL A 130 6.44 -1.38 12.15
N VAL A 131 6.02 -1.84 11.00
CA VAL A 131 5.50 -0.98 9.92
C VAL A 131 4.05 -1.36 9.68
N ARG A 132 3.17 -0.38 9.69
CA ARG A 132 1.73 -0.53 9.48
C ARG A 132 1.27 0.40 8.37
N GLY A 133 0.55 -0.14 7.39
CA GLY A 133 -0.11 0.61 6.34
C GLY A 133 -1.62 0.49 6.46
N GLU A 134 -2.33 1.61 6.51
CA GLU A 134 -3.78 1.67 6.51
C GLU A 134 -4.23 2.34 5.19
N PHE A 135 -4.75 1.54 4.28
CA PHE A 135 -5.09 1.98 2.93
C PHE A 135 -6.56 2.35 2.80
N ARG A 136 -6.82 3.43 2.07
CA ARG A 136 -8.18 3.89 1.82
C ARG A 136 -8.98 2.86 1.05
N PRO A 137 -10.28 2.68 1.37
CA PRO A 137 -11.12 1.70 0.70
C PRO A 137 -11.21 1.94 -0.81
N ARG A 138 -11.12 0.83 -1.57
CA ARG A 138 -11.47 0.75 -2.98
C ARG A 138 -12.64 -0.21 -3.13
N GLY A 139 -13.73 0.25 -3.79
CA GLY A 139 -14.95 -0.55 -3.89
C GLY A 139 -15.54 -0.94 -2.52
N GLY A 140 -15.32 -0.13 -1.47
CA GLY A 140 -15.80 -0.40 -0.12
C GLY A 140 -14.91 -1.30 0.74
N ILE A 141 -13.82 -1.85 0.18
CA ILE A 141 -12.88 -2.73 0.91
C ILE A 141 -11.65 -1.93 1.33
N GLY A 142 -11.47 -1.75 2.63
CA GLY A 142 -10.26 -1.18 3.24
C GLY A 142 -9.28 -2.28 3.61
N THR A 143 -7.99 -2.00 3.49
CA THR A 143 -6.91 -2.94 3.82
C THR A 143 -6.00 -2.34 4.87
N THR A 144 -5.68 -3.11 5.89
CA THR A 144 -4.61 -2.81 6.83
C THR A 144 -3.57 -3.92 6.78
N VAL A 145 -2.32 -3.56 6.57
CA VAL A 145 -1.18 -4.48 6.56
C VAL A 145 -0.24 -4.08 7.68
N GLU A 146 0.24 -5.06 8.45
CA GLU A 146 1.22 -4.83 9.50
C GLU A 146 2.34 -5.88 9.41
N ALA A 147 3.58 -5.41 9.38
CA ALA A 147 4.77 -6.24 9.38
C ALA A 147 5.65 -5.90 10.58
N ARG A 148 6.31 -6.90 11.17
CA ARG A 148 7.09 -6.77 12.41
C ARG A 148 8.47 -7.36 12.28
N TRP A 149 9.43 -6.76 12.96
CA TRP A 149 10.78 -7.27 13.16
C TRP A 149 11.13 -7.38 14.66
N PRO A 150 11.67 -8.50 15.17
CA PRO A 150 11.88 -9.76 14.46
C PRO A 150 10.57 -10.33 13.90
N ARG A 151 10.65 -11.00 12.73
CA ARG A 151 9.46 -11.65 12.18
C ARG A 151 9.01 -12.77 13.12
N PRO A 152 7.68 -12.93 13.33
CA PRO A 152 7.17 -14.10 14.06
C PRO A 152 7.64 -15.37 13.36
N SER A 153 8.02 -16.38 14.12
CA SER A 153 8.23 -17.74 13.57
C SER A 153 6.91 -18.27 13.03
N ALA A 154 6.93 -18.80 11.82
CA ALA A 154 5.78 -19.46 11.20
C ALA A 154 5.39 -20.72 11.96
#